data_dcc7d100bc06d738d4241d4604997972
#
_entry.id   dcc7d100bc06d738d4241d4604997972
#
_cell.length_a   1.000
_cell.length_b   1.000
_cell.length_c   1.000
_cell.angle_alpha   90.00
_cell.angle_beta   90.00
_cell.angle_gamma   90.00
#
_symmetry.space_group_name_H-M   'P 1'
#
loop_
_entity.id
_entity.type
_entity.pdbx_description
1 polymer ?
#
loop_
_entity_poly.entity_id
_entity_poly.type
_entity_poly.pdbx_seq_one_letter_code
_entity_poly.pdbx_strand_id
1 'polypeptide(L)'
;MELSKSLEDGAIDKEEFENQKKNIEEEPETDSIEEDSKKTEEIHEKESKKSDKVLIFLILGLILIIAAFFSFRFFMQELPETLDEYHLLNLKGKLDPDLGYLYNDVYSFIFFDDLWYTQLKSPGGTRLYNMALRYGPRDLEDIRINGKLDLDLFNDAVDYYVTFNPVGNDFSHVALAVGDFNTHMTNIFFKSPIPACDRNETADCSVLPIITCDNTDKVVLYVKEANETNVYYDDNCIVIEGSGFELVKGVDRVLLNLYDIMEQ
;
A
#
# COMPACT_ATOMS: atom_id res chain seq x y z
N MET A 1 -17.40 -54.16 23.97
CA MET A 1 -18.43 -53.21 24.45
C MET A 1 -18.50 -51.93 23.56
N GLU A 2 -17.44 -51.55 22.85
CA GLU A 2 -17.46 -50.42 21.92
C GLU A 2 -18.07 -50.73 20.54
N LEU A 3 -17.87 -51.96 20.02
CA LEU A 3 -18.39 -52.38 18.71
C LEU A 3 -19.95 -52.51 18.70
N SER A 4 -20.58 -52.83 19.81
CA SER A 4 -22.05 -52.91 19.88
C SER A 4 -22.73 -51.54 19.91
N LYS A 5 -22.01 -50.52 20.34
CA LYS A 5 -22.50 -49.14 20.41
C LYS A 5 -22.48 -48.46 19.06
N SER A 6 -21.54 -48.84 18.21
CA SER A 6 -21.37 -48.32 16.85
C SER A 6 -22.44 -48.82 15.86
N LEU A 7 -23.08 -49.96 16.15
CA LEU A 7 -24.20 -50.49 15.38
C LEU A 7 -25.52 -49.77 15.69
N GLU A 8 -25.72 -49.32 16.94
CA GLU A 8 -26.89 -48.56 17.35
C GLU A 8 -26.88 -47.11 16.82
N ASP A 9 -25.71 -46.55 16.60
CA ASP A 9 -25.54 -45.19 16.06
C ASP A 9 -25.52 -45.11 14.50
N GLY A 10 -25.72 -46.23 13.79
CA GLY A 10 -25.82 -46.31 12.36
C GLY A 10 -24.49 -45.99 11.59
N ALA A 11 -23.37 -46.12 12.30
CA ALA A 11 -22.04 -45.78 11.74
C ALA A 11 -21.35 -46.94 10.98
N ILE A 12 -21.84 -48.18 11.14
CA ILE A 12 -21.33 -49.38 10.41
C ILE A 12 -22.48 -50.25 9.94
N ASP A 13 -22.38 -50.83 8.75
CA ASP A 13 -23.38 -51.75 8.21
C ASP A 13 -23.24 -53.14 8.86
N LYS A 14 -24.38 -53.88 8.92
CA LYS A 14 -24.48 -55.18 9.57
C LYS A 14 -23.53 -56.25 9.00
N GLU A 15 -23.16 -56.12 7.71
CA GLU A 15 -22.24 -57.00 7.01
C GLU A 15 -20.79 -56.72 7.41
N GLU A 16 -20.44 -55.52 7.72
CA GLU A 16 -19.13 -55.06 8.21
C GLU A 16 -18.87 -55.45 9.65
N PHE A 17 -19.93 -55.45 10.48
CA PHE A 17 -19.90 -55.90 11.87
C PHE A 17 -19.65 -57.42 11.99
N GLU A 18 -20.29 -58.24 11.15
CA GLU A 18 -20.09 -59.70 11.10
C GLU A 18 -18.69 -60.07 10.60
N ASN A 19 -18.12 -59.33 9.66
CA ASN A 19 -16.74 -59.57 9.15
C ASN A 19 -15.69 -59.19 10.21
N GLN A 20 -15.89 -58.16 11.00
CA GLN A 20 -14.97 -57.81 12.09
C GLN A 20 -15.01 -58.79 13.24
N LYS A 21 -16.19 -59.37 13.54
CA LYS A 21 -16.37 -60.38 14.57
C LYS A 21 -15.69 -61.72 14.18
N LYS A 22 -15.68 -62.08 12.87
CA LYS A 22 -15.07 -63.29 12.36
C LYS A 22 -13.54 -63.26 12.41
N ASN A 23 -12.93 -62.12 12.32
CA ASN A 23 -11.49 -61.89 12.40
C ASN A 23 -10.95 -61.93 13.85
N ILE A 24 -11.79 -61.89 14.86
CA ILE A 24 -11.40 -61.93 16.26
C ILE A 24 -11.45 -63.38 16.82
N GLU A 25 -12.17 -64.30 16.19
CA GLU A 25 -12.37 -65.67 16.67
C GLU A 25 -11.43 -66.75 16.05
N GLU A 26 -10.54 -66.40 15.09
CA GLU A 26 -9.56 -67.32 14.56
C GLU A 26 -8.14 -67.02 15.08
N GLU A 27 -7.86 -67.41 16.34
CA GLU A 27 -6.52 -67.79 16.80
C GLU A 27 -6.43 -69.32 16.90
N PRO A 28 -5.51 -69.96 16.22
CA PRO A 28 -5.25 -71.41 16.43
C PRO A 28 -4.21 -71.62 17.52
N GLU A 29 -4.57 -72.54 18.42
CA GLU A 29 -3.76 -73.09 19.51
C GLU A 29 -2.45 -73.73 19.04
N THR A 30 -1.46 -73.60 19.91
CA THR A 30 -0.15 -74.22 20.05
C THR A 30 0.00 -75.69 19.59
N ASP A 31 1.14 -75.99 18.98
CA ASP A 31 1.97 -77.10 19.49
C ASP A 31 3.47 -76.95 19.12
N SER A 32 4.25 -77.08 20.22
CA SER A 32 5.68 -77.39 20.37
C SER A 32 6.58 -77.60 19.16
N ILE A 33 7.79 -76.95 19.18
CA ILE A 33 9.10 -77.63 19.10
C ILE A 33 10.18 -76.64 19.61
N GLU A 34 10.81 -76.97 20.73
CA GLU A 34 12.13 -76.49 21.14
C GLU A 34 13.17 -76.99 20.12
N GLU A 35 13.87 -76.07 19.45
CA GLU A 35 15.26 -76.12 18.97
C GLU A 35 15.43 -75.15 17.84
N ASP A 36 15.65 -73.87 18.13
CA ASP A 36 16.48 -72.97 17.35
C ASP A 36 16.65 -71.52 17.95
N SER A 37 16.72 -71.47 19.28
CA SER A 37 16.75 -70.19 19.99
C SER A 37 18.09 -69.43 20.01
N LYS A 38 19.13 -69.94 19.28
CA LYS A 38 20.44 -69.23 19.22
C LYS A 38 20.74 -68.52 17.91
N LYS A 39 19.99 -68.77 16.83
CA LYS A 39 20.21 -68.17 15.53
C LYS A 39 19.29 -66.98 15.22
N THR A 40 18.17 -66.93 15.92
CA THR A 40 17.15 -65.90 15.73
C THR A 40 17.49 -64.60 16.50
N GLU A 41 18.16 -64.69 17.67
CA GLU A 41 18.56 -63.51 18.43
C GLU A 41 19.64 -62.67 17.77
N GLU A 42 20.61 -63.27 17.05
CA GLU A 42 21.64 -62.51 16.32
C GLU A 42 21.11 -61.80 15.06
N ILE A 43 20.04 -62.31 14.43
CA ILE A 43 19.44 -61.70 13.25
C ILE A 43 18.55 -60.55 13.66
N HIS A 44 17.78 -60.65 14.73
CA HIS A 44 16.94 -59.57 15.27
C HIS A 44 17.74 -58.41 15.83
N GLU A 45 18.89 -58.66 16.47
CA GLU A 45 19.75 -57.60 17.01
C GLU A 45 20.50 -56.82 15.92
N LYS A 46 20.77 -57.46 14.76
CA LYS A 46 21.40 -56.81 13.61
C LYS A 46 20.42 -56.01 12.77
N GLU A 47 19.16 -56.44 12.65
CA GLU A 47 18.09 -55.67 11.98
C GLU A 47 17.63 -54.49 12.79
N SER A 48 17.49 -54.62 14.14
CA SER A 48 17.17 -53.54 15.04
C SER A 48 18.19 -52.40 14.97
N LYS A 49 19.49 -52.72 15.06
CA LYS A 49 20.57 -51.70 14.98
C LYS A 49 20.67 -51.00 13.62
N LYS A 50 20.18 -51.59 12.54
CA LYS A 50 20.14 -50.97 11.21
C LYS A 50 18.92 -50.06 11.07
N SER A 51 17.78 -50.45 11.64
CA SER A 51 16.53 -49.68 11.70
C SER A 51 16.72 -48.42 12.53
N ASP A 52 17.35 -48.49 13.71
CA ASP A 52 17.63 -47.36 14.58
C ASP A 52 18.52 -46.33 13.93
N LYS A 53 19.52 -46.71 13.16
CA LYS A 53 20.37 -45.76 12.43
C LYS A 53 19.59 -45.06 11.33
N VAL A 54 18.73 -45.74 10.59
CA VAL A 54 17.87 -45.14 9.56
C VAL A 54 16.88 -44.15 10.21
N LEU A 55 16.30 -44.51 11.35
CA LEU A 55 15.40 -43.61 12.11
C LEU A 55 16.13 -42.35 12.56
N ILE A 56 17.35 -42.46 13.10
CA ILE A 56 18.17 -41.31 13.53
C ILE A 56 18.48 -40.40 12.34
N PHE A 57 18.84 -40.97 11.17
CA PHE A 57 19.09 -40.17 9.96
C PHE A 57 17.85 -39.45 9.44
N LEU A 58 16.66 -40.05 9.54
CA LEU A 58 15.39 -39.44 9.18
C LEU A 58 15.06 -38.27 10.12
N ILE A 59 15.25 -38.45 11.44
CA ILE A 59 15.03 -37.40 12.42
C ILE A 59 16.01 -36.24 12.22
N LEU A 60 17.30 -36.52 11.99
CA LEU A 60 18.31 -35.49 11.70
C LEU A 60 17.99 -34.76 10.39
N GLY A 61 17.56 -35.47 9.34
CA GLY A 61 17.10 -34.87 8.09
C GLY A 61 15.90 -33.94 8.29
N LEU A 62 14.93 -34.36 9.07
CA LEU A 62 13.75 -33.54 9.40
C LEU A 62 14.14 -32.27 10.18
N ILE A 63 15.02 -32.41 11.16
CA ILE A 63 15.52 -31.25 11.95
C ILE A 63 16.27 -30.27 11.03
N LEU A 64 17.08 -30.75 10.09
CA LEU A 64 17.77 -29.90 9.12
C LEU A 64 16.80 -29.16 8.19
N ILE A 65 15.75 -29.84 7.71
CA ILE A 65 14.72 -29.21 6.88
C ILE A 65 13.98 -28.12 7.66
N ILE A 66 13.61 -28.41 8.90
CA ILE A 66 12.95 -27.42 9.78
C ILE A 66 13.87 -26.22 10.06
N ALA A 67 15.15 -26.48 10.38
CA ALA A 67 16.13 -25.44 10.61
C ALA A 67 16.38 -24.59 9.34
N ALA A 68 16.46 -25.23 8.17
CA ALA A 68 16.59 -24.53 6.88
C ALA A 68 15.34 -23.67 6.59
N PHE A 69 14.15 -24.19 6.86
CA PHE A 69 12.89 -23.44 6.68
C PHE A 69 12.83 -22.20 7.59
N PHE A 70 13.16 -22.33 8.87
CA PHE A 70 13.20 -21.21 9.80
C PHE A 70 14.31 -20.22 9.45
N SER A 71 15.49 -20.69 9.03
CA SER A 71 16.57 -19.84 8.55
C SER A 71 16.17 -19.08 7.30
N PHE A 72 15.56 -19.78 6.32
CA PHE A 72 15.06 -19.14 5.10
C PHE A 72 14.02 -18.07 5.40
N ARG A 73 13.06 -18.36 6.28
CA ARG A 73 12.04 -17.38 6.71
C ARG A 73 12.63 -16.19 7.48
N PHE A 74 13.67 -16.42 8.28
CA PHE A 74 14.37 -15.37 9.01
C PHE A 74 15.20 -14.46 8.08
N PHE A 75 15.73 -15.01 6.98
CA PHE A 75 16.47 -14.25 5.96
C PHE A 75 15.57 -13.61 4.89
N MET A 76 14.35 -14.11 4.67
CA MET A 76 13.37 -13.41 3.85
C MET A 76 12.82 -12.25 4.68
N GLN A 77 13.33 -11.04 4.42
CA GLN A 77 12.66 -9.82 4.87
C GLN A 77 11.24 -9.84 4.31
N GLU A 78 10.25 -9.81 5.18
CA GLU A 78 8.86 -9.62 4.75
C GLU A 78 8.82 -8.28 4.02
N LEU A 79 8.41 -8.32 2.75
CA LEU A 79 8.19 -7.10 1.98
C LEU A 79 7.09 -6.31 2.70
N PRO A 80 7.25 -5.00 2.83
CA PRO A 80 6.23 -4.18 3.49
C PRO A 80 4.92 -4.29 2.71
N GLU A 81 3.81 -4.50 3.43
CA GLU A 81 2.48 -4.67 2.84
C GLU A 81 1.67 -3.37 2.85
N THR A 82 2.04 -2.43 3.72
CA THR A 82 1.31 -1.18 3.92
C THR A 82 2.20 0.05 3.71
N LEU A 83 1.59 1.17 3.30
CA LEU A 83 2.30 2.44 3.17
C LEU A 83 3.01 2.85 4.47
N ASP A 84 2.41 2.58 5.62
CA ASP A 84 2.99 2.91 6.92
C ASP A 84 4.27 2.12 7.19
N GLU A 85 4.34 0.85 6.78
CA GLU A 85 5.55 0.04 6.86
C GLU A 85 6.65 0.53 5.92
N TYR A 86 6.30 0.92 4.68
CA TYR A 86 7.23 1.56 3.77
C TYR A 86 7.83 2.84 4.38
N HIS A 87 6.99 3.72 4.93
CA HIS A 87 7.47 4.93 5.61
C HIS A 87 8.37 4.60 6.80
N LEU A 88 8.02 3.59 7.61
CA LEU A 88 8.82 3.17 8.75
C LEU A 88 10.20 2.63 8.32
N LEU A 89 10.27 1.87 7.21
CA LEU A 89 11.54 1.38 6.66
C LEU A 89 12.38 2.53 6.09
N ASN A 90 11.73 3.47 5.40
CA ASN A 90 12.40 4.66 4.85
C ASN A 90 13.00 5.54 5.96
N LEU A 91 12.25 5.81 7.03
CA LEU A 91 12.73 6.55 8.20
C LEU A 91 13.89 5.85 8.93
N LYS A 92 13.98 4.51 8.84
CA LYS A 92 15.11 3.73 9.39
C LYS A 92 16.28 3.60 8.42
N GLY A 93 16.22 4.17 7.23
CA GLY A 93 17.23 4.03 6.19
C GLY A 93 17.39 2.59 5.67
N LYS A 94 16.31 1.80 5.71
CA LYS A 94 16.27 0.39 5.29
C LYS A 94 15.48 0.14 4.02
N LEU A 95 14.80 1.16 3.52
CA LEU A 95 14.10 1.10 2.24
C LEU A 95 15.10 1.26 1.11
N ASP A 96 14.84 0.58 -0.02
CA ASP A 96 15.61 0.76 -1.24
C ASP A 96 15.54 2.24 -1.68
N PRO A 97 16.67 2.88 -2.00
CA PRO A 97 16.70 4.28 -2.46
C PRO A 97 15.83 4.57 -3.69
N ASP A 98 15.57 3.57 -4.52
CA ASP A 98 14.69 3.70 -5.68
C ASP A 98 13.20 3.74 -5.30
N LEU A 99 12.87 3.23 -4.10
CA LEU A 99 11.51 3.19 -3.57
C LEU A 99 11.20 4.32 -2.60
N GLY A 100 12.19 5.07 -2.15
CA GLY A 100 11.94 6.19 -1.26
C GLY A 100 13.19 6.91 -0.76
N TYR A 101 12.95 8.08 -0.21
CA TYR A 101 13.99 8.93 0.34
C TYR A 101 13.45 9.85 1.45
N LEU A 102 14.35 10.44 2.21
CA LEU A 102 14.02 11.53 3.13
C LEU A 102 14.29 12.87 2.44
N TYR A 103 13.30 13.74 2.42
CA TYR A 103 13.45 15.12 1.98
C TYR A 103 13.71 16.01 3.20
N ASN A 104 14.76 16.83 3.12
CA ASN A 104 15.25 17.67 4.22
C ASN A 104 15.47 16.90 5.54
N ASP A 105 15.82 15.60 5.45
CA ASP A 105 16.01 14.68 6.59
C ASP A 105 14.79 14.52 7.53
N VAL A 106 13.64 15.02 7.13
CA VAL A 106 12.41 15.05 7.93
C VAL A 106 11.25 14.33 7.27
N TYR A 107 11.01 14.64 6.01
CA TYR A 107 9.83 14.14 5.29
C TYR A 107 10.14 12.85 4.55
N SER A 108 9.46 11.78 4.91
CA SER A 108 9.58 10.49 4.21
C SER A 108 8.73 10.49 2.96
N PHE A 109 9.37 10.36 1.79
CA PHE A 109 8.72 10.13 0.52
C PHE A 109 8.95 8.69 0.09
N ILE A 110 7.88 7.99 -0.28
CA ILE A 110 7.94 6.63 -0.82
C ILE A 110 7.22 6.58 -2.17
N PHE A 111 7.79 5.82 -3.12
CA PHE A 111 7.21 5.59 -4.42
C PHE A 111 6.48 4.24 -4.42
N PHE A 112 5.17 4.27 -4.65
CA PHE A 112 4.33 3.09 -4.65
C PHE A 112 3.18 3.29 -5.62
N ASP A 113 2.91 2.31 -6.47
CA ASP A 113 1.80 2.34 -7.45
C ASP A 113 1.79 3.62 -8.32
N ASP A 114 2.96 3.95 -8.88
CA ASP A 114 3.19 5.13 -9.74
C ASP A 114 2.93 6.51 -9.10
N LEU A 115 2.86 6.56 -7.77
CA LEU A 115 2.67 7.78 -6.99
C LEU A 115 3.72 7.92 -5.89
N TRP A 116 4.05 9.15 -5.57
CA TRP A 116 4.81 9.49 -4.37
C TRP A 116 3.87 9.70 -3.19
N TYR A 117 4.17 9.05 -2.08
CA TYR A 117 3.42 9.22 -0.85
C TYR A 117 4.29 9.85 0.23
N THR A 118 3.71 10.80 0.96
CA THR A 118 4.29 11.34 2.19
C THR A 118 3.24 11.35 3.29
N GLN A 119 3.70 11.41 4.54
CA GLN A 119 2.81 11.44 5.71
C GLN A 119 2.81 12.80 6.37
N LEU A 120 1.62 13.35 6.55
CA LEU A 120 1.40 14.55 7.37
C LEU A 120 0.62 14.20 8.63
N LYS A 121 0.95 14.92 9.71
CA LYS A 121 0.20 14.82 10.96
C LYS A 121 -1.03 15.71 10.90
N SER A 122 -2.15 15.20 11.42
CA SER A 122 -3.32 16.05 11.66
C SER A 122 -2.97 17.22 12.60
N PRO A 123 -3.71 18.34 12.56
CA PRO A 123 -3.50 19.47 13.47
C PRO A 123 -3.45 19.09 14.95
N GLY A 124 -4.13 18.02 15.35
CA GLY A 124 -4.07 17.48 16.73
C GLY A 124 -2.94 16.47 16.96
N GLY A 125 -2.12 16.16 15.97
CA GLY A 125 -1.00 15.23 16.05
C GLY A 125 -1.36 13.74 16.29
N THR A 126 -2.67 13.41 16.26
CA THR A 126 -3.19 12.09 16.62
C THR A 126 -3.33 11.14 15.43
N ARG A 127 -3.32 11.65 14.21
CA ARG A 127 -3.47 10.88 12.98
C ARG A 127 -2.41 11.27 11.96
N LEU A 128 -1.94 10.28 11.22
CA LEU A 128 -1.14 10.46 10.02
C LEU A 128 -2.06 10.31 8.80
N TYR A 129 -1.88 11.20 7.83
CA TYR A 129 -2.55 11.13 6.53
C TYR A 129 -1.50 10.82 5.49
N ASN A 130 -1.71 9.76 4.72
CA ASN A 130 -0.92 9.45 3.54
C ASN A 130 -1.41 10.33 2.39
N MET A 131 -0.52 11.16 1.86
CA MET A 131 -0.81 12.05 0.75
C MET A 131 -0.13 11.56 -0.50
N ALA A 132 -0.90 11.39 -1.55
CA ALA A 132 -0.44 10.94 -2.85
C ALA A 132 -0.15 12.15 -3.76
N LEU A 133 1.02 12.18 -4.34
CA LEU A 133 1.50 13.16 -5.32
C LEU A 133 2.02 12.42 -6.53
N ARG A 134 1.95 13.01 -7.71
CA ARG A 134 2.54 12.39 -8.91
C ARG A 134 4.04 12.61 -8.99
N TYR A 135 4.51 13.72 -8.46
CA TYR A 135 5.91 14.11 -8.45
C TYR A 135 6.40 14.34 -7.02
N GLY A 136 7.58 13.81 -6.72
CA GLY A 136 8.23 14.06 -5.44
C GLY A 136 8.96 15.40 -5.42
N PRO A 137 9.34 15.90 -4.22
CA PRO A 137 10.06 17.18 -4.10
C PRO A 137 11.27 17.32 -5.02
N ARG A 138 12.05 16.24 -5.21
CA ARG A 138 13.26 16.27 -6.06
C ARG A 138 12.98 16.56 -7.53
N ASP A 139 11.78 16.22 -8.00
CA ASP A 139 11.35 16.48 -9.38
C ASP A 139 10.82 17.90 -9.56
N LEU A 140 10.67 18.66 -8.46
CA LEU A 140 9.99 19.96 -8.42
C LEU A 140 10.90 21.09 -7.92
N GLU A 141 12.16 20.81 -7.61
CA GLU A 141 13.14 21.80 -7.10
C GLU A 141 13.39 22.95 -8.06
N ASP A 142 13.26 22.72 -9.36
CA ASP A 142 13.43 23.73 -10.39
C ASP A 142 12.21 24.66 -10.54
N ILE A 143 11.07 24.30 -9.99
CA ILE A 143 9.84 25.10 -10.07
C ILE A 143 9.77 26.04 -8.86
N ARG A 144 9.98 27.34 -9.11
CA ARG A 144 9.87 28.38 -8.09
C ARG A 144 8.46 28.93 -8.03
N ILE A 145 7.98 29.21 -6.82
CA ILE A 145 6.74 29.92 -6.61
C ILE A 145 7.09 31.41 -6.36
N ASN A 146 6.58 32.29 -7.19
CA ASN A 146 6.76 33.72 -7.05
C ASN A 146 5.54 34.36 -6.40
N GLY A 147 5.71 35.59 -5.89
CA GLY A 147 4.60 36.35 -5.29
C GLY A 147 4.25 35.91 -3.88
N LYS A 148 3.06 36.25 -3.42
CA LYS A 148 2.62 35.97 -2.06
C LYS A 148 1.13 35.63 -2.04
N LEU A 149 0.79 34.54 -1.32
CA LEU A 149 -0.59 34.16 -1.03
C LEU A 149 -1.03 34.80 0.28
N ASP A 150 -2.24 35.36 0.31
CA ASP A 150 -2.89 35.75 1.56
C ASP A 150 -3.32 34.48 2.32
N LEU A 151 -2.46 34.04 3.25
CA LEU A 151 -2.67 32.84 4.04
C LEU A 151 -3.86 32.95 5.00
N ASP A 152 -4.19 34.15 5.49
CA ASP A 152 -5.34 34.32 6.35
C ASP A 152 -6.63 34.11 5.55
N LEU A 153 -6.72 34.73 4.39
CA LEU A 153 -7.83 34.53 3.46
C LEU A 153 -7.91 33.06 3.00
N PHE A 154 -6.77 32.47 2.65
CA PHE A 154 -6.73 31.06 2.23
C PHE A 154 -7.19 30.13 3.35
N ASN A 155 -6.73 30.30 4.58
CA ASN A 155 -7.08 29.43 5.71
C ASN A 155 -8.55 29.54 6.10
N ASP A 156 -9.09 30.77 6.10
CA ASP A 156 -10.49 31.05 6.48
C ASP A 156 -11.50 30.67 5.39
N ALA A 157 -11.05 30.51 4.14
CA ALA A 157 -11.92 30.12 3.02
C ALA A 157 -12.50 28.72 3.21
N VAL A 158 -13.80 28.59 3.10
CA VAL A 158 -14.53 27.30 3.07
C VAL A 158 -14.64 26.77 1.64
N ASP A 159 -14.72 27.67 0.68
CA ASP A 159 -14.80 27.39 -0.75
C ASP A 159 -13.77 28.20 -1.53
N TYR A 160 -13.45 27.76 -2.74
CA TYR A 160 -12.54 28.45 -3.65
C TYR A 160 -12.97 28.21 -5.10
N TYR A 161 -12.68 29.16 -5.97
CA TYR A 161 -12.94 29.01 -7.40
C TYR A 161 -11.82 28.20 -8.07
N VAL A 162 -12.23 27.34 -9.02
CA VAL A 162 -11.33 26.67 -9.94
C VAL A 162 -11.64 27.16 -11.34
N THR A 163 -10.70 27.84 -11.96
CA THR A 163 -10.89 28.46 -13.27
C THR A 163 -9.79 28.08 -14.25
N PHE A 164 -10.17 27.92 -15.50
CA PHE A 164 -9.25 27.60 -16.61
C PHE A 164 -9.90 27.96 -17.95
N ASN A 165 -9.09 27.94 -19.04
CA ASN A 165 -9.59 28.13 -20.39
C ASN A 165 -10.38 26.90 -20.86
N PRO A 166 -11.69 27.02 -21.11
CA PRO A 166 -12.54 25.91 -21.49
C PRO A 166 -12.32 25.38 -22.92
N VAL A 167 -11.60 26.12 -23.76
CA VAL A 167 -11.28 25.76 -25.16
C VAL A 167 -9.80 25.52 -25.38
N GLY A 168 -9.06 25.22 -24.31
CA GLY A 168 -7.65 24.89 -24.35
C GLY A 168 -7.38 23.59 -25.11
N ASN A 169 -6.15 23.44 -25.62
CA ASN A 169 -5.72 22.26 -26.37
C ASN A 169 -5.32 21.09 -25.45
N ASP A 170 -5.01 21.36 -24.20
CA ASP A 170 -4.41 20.43 -23.25
C ASP A 170 -5.37 20.08 -22.08
N PHE A 171 -6.64 20.06 -22.40
CA PHE A 171 -7.72 19.89 -21.41
C PHE A 171 -7.55 18.66 -20.52
N SER A 172 -7.00 17.56 -21.05
CA SER A 172 -6.77 16.34 -20.26
C SER A 172 -5.81 16.54 -19.10
N HIS A 173 -4.71 17.30 -19.33
CA HIS A 173 -3.75 17.61 -18.28
C HIS A 173 -4.24 18.69 -17.33
N VAL A 174 -5.00 19.67 -17.84
CA VAL A 174 -5.72 20.65 -17.00
C VAL A 174 -6.68 19.93 -16.04
N ALA A 175 -7.50 19.01 -16.58
CA ALA A 175 -8.44 18.23 -15.77
C ALA A 175 -7.73 17.36 -14.72
N LEU A 176 -6.60 16.75 -15.08
CA LEU A 176 -5.77 15.97 -14.17
C LEU A 176 -5.21 16.84 -13.05
N ALA A 177 -4.57 17.96 -13.39
CA ALA A 177 -4.00 18.91 -12.44
C ALA A 177 -5.06 19.45 -11.48
N VAL A 178 -6.21 19.87 -12.00
CA VAL A 178 -7.35 20.34 -11.20
C VAL A 178 -7.91 19.23 -10.30
N GLY A 179 -8.01 18.00 -10.81
CA GLY A 179 -8.50 16.85 -10.05
C GLY A 179 -7.60 16.51 -8.86
N ASP A 180 -6.29 16.49 -9.08
CA ASP A 180 -5.30 16.24 -8.04
C ASP A 180 -5.36 17.35 -6.97
N PHE A 181 -5.35 18.62 -7.38
CA PHE A 181 -5.48 19.74 -6.44
C PHE A 181 -6.78 19.67 -5.61
N ASN A 182 -7.92 19.47 -6.26
CA ASN A 182 -9.22 19.39 -5.58
C ASN A 182 -9.29 18.24 -4.60
N THR A 183 -8.64 17.12 -4.88
CA THR A 183 -8.56 15.96 -3.98
C THR A 183 -7.90 16.35 -2.65
N HIS A 184 -6.79 17.07 -2.71
CA HIS A 184 -6.08 17.55 -1.52
C HIS A 184 -6.87 18.63 -0.80
N MET A 185 -7.43 19.60 -1.54
CA MET A 185 -8.24 20.66 -0.94
C MET A 185 -9.46 20.12 -0.19
N THR A 186 -10.14 19.13 -0.78
CA THR A 186 -11.36 18.57 -0.16
C THR A 186 -11.04 17.69 1.04
N ASN A 187 -10.04 16.81 0.90
CA ASN A 187 -9.81 15.76 1.90
C ASN A 187 -8.95 16.23 3.07
N ILE A 188 -8.08 17.22 2.87
CA ILE A 188 -7.09 17.66 3.86
C ILE A 188 -7.34 19.09 4.35
N PHE A 189 -7.61 20.02 3.44
CA PHE A 189 -7.92 21.41 3.79
C PHE A 189 -9.40 21.66 4.05
N PHE A 190 -10.27 20.66 3.77
CA PHE A 190 -11.72 20.73 3.93
C PHE A 190 -12.38 21.92 3.20
N LYS A 191 -11.86 22.22 2.01
CA LYS A 191 -12.34 23.30 1.15
C LYS A 191 -13.10 22.73 -0.05
N SER A 192 -14.18 23.39 -0.45
CA SER A 192 -15.03 22.96 -1.56
C SER A 192 -14.71 23.73 -2.84
N PRO A 193 -14.37 23.03 -3.95
CA PRO A 193 -14.15 23.69 -5.23
C PRO A 193 -15.48 24.19 -5.84
N ILE A 194 -15.47 25.41 -6.36
CA ILE A 194 -16.54 26.01 -7.14
C ILE A 194 -16.05 26.11 -8.59
N PRO A 195 -16.67 25.40 -9.55
CA PRO A 195 -16.25 25.47 -10.93
C PRO A 195 -16.53 26.86 -11.54
N ALA A 196 -15.56 27.35 -12.31
CA ALA A 196 -15.64 28.60 -13.04
C ALA A 196 -14.93 28.48 -14.38
N CYS A 197 -15.12 29.45 -15.24
CA CYS A 197 -14.38 29.59 -16.50
C CYS A 197 -13.64 30.94 -16.52
N ASP A 198 -12.52 31.02 -17.22
CA ASP A 198 -11.82 32.29 -17.40
C ASP A 198 -12.46 33.15 -18.51
N ARG A 199 -13.28 32.52 -19.38
CA ARG A 199 -13.97 33.14 -20.50
C ARG A 199 -15.25 32.39 -20.88
N ASN A 200 -16.18 33.11 -21.51
CA ASN A 200 -17.45 32.55 -21.96
C ASN A 200 -17.37 32.10 -23.43
N GLU A 201 -16.75 30.96 -23.68
CA GLU A 201 -16.57 30.44 -25.05
C GLU A 201 -17.22 29.07 -25.26
N THR A 202 -17.87 28.49 -24.23
CA THR A 202 -18.57 27.20 -24.32
C THR A 202 -19.98 27.29 -23.75
N ALA A 203 -20.83 26.31 -24.09
CA ALA A 203 -22.17 26.23 -23.54
C ALA A 203 -22.17 26.12 -22.00
N ASP A 204 -21.24 25.36 -21.44
CA ASP A 204 -21.10 25.20 -19.99
C ASP A 204 -20.68 26.51 -19.32
N CYS A 205 -19.78 27.26 -19.93
CA CYS A 205 -19.32 28.55 -19.39
C CYS A 205 -20.37 29.66 -19.52
N SER A 206 -21.44 29.45 -20.27
CA SER A 206 -22.57 30.40 -20.32
C SER A 206 -23.41 30.40 -19.03
N VAL A 207 -23.30 29.36 -18.23
CA VAL A 207 -24.06 29.17 -16.95
C VAL A 207 -23.13 29.19 -15.73
N LEU A 208 -21.81 29.02 -15.92
CA LEU A 208 -20.83 29.13 -14.86
C LEU A 208 -20.34 30.58 -14.69
N PRO A 209 -19.87 30.97 -13.50
CA PRO A 209 -19.26 32.27 -13.31
C PRO A 209 -17.97 32.41 -14.13
N ILE A 210 -17.72 33.60 -14.66
CA ILE A 210 -16.44 33.94 -15.29
C ILE A 210 -15.56 34.58 -14.23
N ILE A 211 -14.52 33.85 -13.82
CA ILE A 211 -13.64 34.21 -12.71
C ILE A 211 -12.19 34.26 -13.21
N THR A 212 -11.51 35.32 -12.81
CA THR A 212 -10.06 35.52 -12.92
C THR A 212 -9.55 36.06 -11.59
N CYS A 213 -8.24 36.21 -11.43
CA CYS A 213 -7.65 36.75 -10.21
C CYS A 213 -8.15 38.19 -9.88
N ASP A 214 -8.51 38.97 -10.92
CA ASP A 214 -8.83 40.40 -10.78
C ASP A 214 -10.29 40.70 -10.44
N ASN A 215 -11.19 39.71 -10.52
CA ASN A 215 -12.64 40.00 -10.43
C ASN A 215 -13.36 39.32 -9.29
N THR A 216 -12.63 38.83 -8.29
CA THR A 216 -13.20 38.20 -7.09
C THR A 216 -12.27 38.37 -5.89
N ASP A 217 -12.85 38.47 -4.71
CA ASP A 217 -12.13 38.49 -3.42
C ASP A 217 -11.97 37.08 -2.81
N LYS A 218 -12.52 36.06 -3.47
CA LYS A 218 -12.37 34.67 -3.00
C LYS A 218 -11.07 34.06 -3.48
N VAL A 219 -10.63 33.00 -2.79
CA VAL A 219 -9.49 32.19 -3.23
C VAL A 219 -9.77 31.57 -4.59
N VAL A 220 -8.80 31.64 -5.49
CA VAL A 220 -8.88 31.12 -6.85
C VAL A 220 -7.69 30.21 -7.13
N LEU A 221 -7.99 29.04 -7.68
CA LEU A 221 -7.00 28.27 -8.45
C LEU A 221 -7.21 28.59 -9.92
N TYR A 222 -6.21 29.17 -10.57
CA TYR A 222 -6.24 29.50 -11.99
C TYR A 222 -5.19 28.67 -12.74
N VAL A 223 -5.63 27.69 -13.53
CA VAL A 223 -4.77 26.84 -14.35
C VAL A 223 -4.79 27.34 -15.79
N LYS A 224 -3.63 27.68 -16.32
CA LYS A 224 -3.45 28.25 -17.66
C LYS A 224 -2.54 27.38 -18.50
N GLU A 225 -2.92 27.15 -19.75
CA GLU A 225 -2.04 26.57 -20.74
C GLU A 225 -1.00 27.60 -21.19
N ALA A 226 0.27 27.27 -21.07
CA ALA A 226 1.39 28.12 -21.47
C ALA A 226 2.58 27.26 -21.98
N ASN A 227 3.48 27.85 -22.78
CA ASN A 227 4.67 27.14 -23.24
C ASN A 227 5.74 26.97 -22.18
N GLU A 228 5.76 27.85 -21.19
CA GLU A 228 6.71 27.84 -20.08
C GLU A 228 5.98 27.56 -18.78
N THR A 229 6.63 26.76 -17.93
CA THR A 229 6.11 26.48 -16.59
C THR A 229 6.36 27.65 -15.68
N ASN A 230 5.29 28.23 -15.10
CA ASN A 230 5.37 29.32 -14.16
C ASN A 230 4.31 29.11 -13.06
N VAL A 231 4.73 29.25 -11.81
CA VAL A 231 3.84 29.16 -10.66
C VAL A 231 3.98 30.42 -9.83
N TYR A 232 2.86 31.08 -9.56
CA TYR A 232 2.90 32.28 -8.75
C TYR A 232 1.62 32.48 -7.93
N TYR A 233 1.76 33.22 -6.86
CA TYR A 233 0.67 33.70 -6.02
C TYR A 233 0.44 35.19 -6.26
N ASP A 234 -0.82 35.56 -6.31
CA ASP A 234 -1.26 36.94 -6.47
C ASP A 234 -2.40 37.17 -5.47
N ASP A 235 -2.03 37.53 -4.24
CA ASP A 235 -2.89 37.73 -3.06
C ASP A 235 -3.84 36.51 -2.83
N ASN A 236 -5.03 36.54 -3.41
CA ASN A 236 -6.05 35.51 -3.27
C ASN A 236 -5.95 34.41 -4.34
N CYS A 237 -5.00 34.50 -5.23
CA CYS A 237 -4.94 33.66 -6.43
C CYS A 237 -3.70 32.76 -6.45
N ILE A 238 -3.92 31.51 -6.76
CA ILE A 238 -2.88 30.52 -7.06
C ILE A 238 -2.90 30.32 -8.57
N VAL A 239 -1.85 30.74 -9.27
CA VAL A 239 -1.76 30.64 -10.73
C VAL A 239 -0.71 29.62 -11.11
N ILE A 240 -1.11 28.68 -11.95
CA ILE A 240 -0.25 27.61 -12.49
C ILE A 240 -0.33 27.68 -14.01
N GLU A 241 0.81 27.98 -14.65
CA GLU A 241 0.97 28.06 -16.08
C GLU A 241 1.90 26.94 -16.57
N GLY A 242 1.59 26.33 -17.71
CA GLY A 242 2.41 25.26 -18.29
C GLY A 242 1.68 24.50 -19.37
N SER A 243 2.27 23.40 -19.83
CA SER A 243 1.67 22.49 -20.80
C SER A 243 1.89 21.03 -20.38
N GLY A 244 0.97 20.16 -20.70
CA GLY A 244 1.07 18.74 -20.39
C GLY A 244 1.25 18.47 -18.91
N PHE A 245 2.13 17.56 -18.58
CA PHE A 245 2.46 17.20 -17.21
C PHE A 245 3.13 18.31 -16.39
N GLU A 246 3.62 19.36 -17.02
CA GLU A 246 4.16 20.50 -16.27
C GLU A 246 3.07 21.22 -15.45
N LEU A 247 1.82 21.21 -15.89
CA LEU A 247 0.68 21.69 -15.09
C LEU A 247 0.51 20.86 -13.82
N VAL A 248 0.66 19.54 -13.92
CA VAL A 248 0.56 18.62 -12.77
C VAL A 248 1.72 18.82 -11.80
N LYS A 249 2.95 18.98 -12.32
CA LYS A 249 4.11 19.36 -11.50
C LYS A 249 3.90 20.68 -10.77
N GLY A 250 3.34 21.69 -11.46
CA GLY A 250 3.00 22.97 -10.84
C GLY A 250 2.02 22.78 -9.68
N VAL A 251 1.01 21.94 -9.83
CA VAL A 251 0.06 21.61 -8.76
C VAL A 251 0.77 20.94 -7.59
N ASP A 252 1.55 19.88 -7.83
CA ASP A 252 2.26 19.17 -6.75
C ASP A 252 3.25 20.11 -6.03
N ARG A 253 3.89 21.02 -6.78
CA ARG A 253 4.77 22.04 -6.19
C ARG A 253 4.02 23.01 -5.26
N VAL A 254 2.83 23.46 -5.66
CA VAL A 254 1.96 24.28 -4.82
C VAL A 254 1.49 23.51 -3.59
N LEU A 255 1.05 22.27 -3.76
CA LEU A 255 0.63 21.42 -2.64
C LEU A 255 1.75 21.22 -1.61
N LEU A 256 2.97 20.93 -2.07
CA LEU A 256 4.13 20.79 -1.18
C LEU A 256 4.48 22.09 -0.44
N ASN A 257 4.25 23.24 -1.07
CA ASN A 257 4.40 24.54 -0.41
C ASN A 257 3.28 24.78 0.63
N LEU A 258 2.02 24.51 0.30
CA LEU A 258 0.89 24.63 1.22
C LEU A 258 0.99 23.67 2.43
N TYR A 259 1.75 22.59 2.29
CA TYR A 259 2.05 21.65 3.37
C TYR A 259 3.30 21.98 4.18
N ASP A 260 3.96 23.10 3.89
CA ASP A 260 5.20 23.51 4.56
C ASP A 260 6.37 22.50 4.35
N ILE A 261 6.32 21.72 3.26
CA ILE A 261 7.38 20.74 2.91
C ILE A 261 8.45 21.40 2.04
N MET A 262 8.03 22.24 1.09
CA MET A 262 8.91 23.01 0.20
C MET A 262 8.66 24.51 0.40
N GLU A 263 9.73 25.25 0.59
CA GLU A 263 9.69 26.74 0.57
C GLU A 263 9.36 27.25 -0.83
N GLN A 264 9.00 28.55 -0.92
CA GLN A 264 8.70 29.24 -2.20
C GLN A 264 9.93 29.31 -3.11
#